data_aa091db8dbe47df03a646be13614652f
#
_entry.id   aa091db8dbe47df03a646be13614652f
#
_cell.length_a   1.000
_cell.length_b   1.000
_cell.length_c   1.000
_cell.angle_alpha   90.00
_cell.angle_beta   90.00
_cell.angle_gamma   90.00
#
_symmetry.space_group_name_H-M   'P 1'
#
loop_
_entity.id
_entity.type
_entity.pdbx_description
1 polymer ?
#
loop_
_entity_poly.entity_id
_entity_poly.type
_entity_poly.pdbx_seq_one_letter_code
_entity_poly.pdbx_strand_id
1 'polypeptide(L)'
;MSYSFTDMAKLIGMGESAVDTGRTVQVWFANGLGLSIAYHADAYVGEGECELAALKRAENGGWDVVYSPSDGWADVRPYQTFYEALGAAAALAQANPTGFVL
;
A
#
# COMPACT_ATOMS: atom_id res chain seq x y z
N MET A 1 10.86 7.64 -13.17
CA MET A 1 11.85 6.90 -12.38
C MET A 1 11.14 6.12 -11.28
N SER A 2 11.62 4.98 -10.99
CA SER A 2 11.03 4.11 -9.98
C SER A 2 11.91 4.10 -8.73
N TYR A 3 11.45 3.44 -7.69
CA TYR A 3 12.25 3.14 -6.52
C TYR A 3 13.40 2.20 -6.90
N SER A 4 14.49 2.29 -6.13
CA SER A 4 15.57 1.35 -6.26
C SER A 4 15.11 -0.04 -5.80
N PHE A 5 15.82 -1.07 -6.22
CA PHE A 5 15.58 -2.44 -5.78
C PHE A 5 15.67 -2.56 -4.25
N THR A 6 16.64 -1.87 -3.63
CA THR A 6 16.82 -1.88 -2.18
C THR A 6 15.63 -1.25 -1.46
N ASP A 7 15.12 -0.13 -1.97
CA ASP A 7 13.96 0.54 -1.37
C ASP A 7 12.71 -0.35 -1.42
N MET A 8 12.48 -0.97 -2.57
CA MET A 8 11.33 -1.86 -2.73
C MET A 8 11.45 -3.09 -1.84
N ALA A 9 12.66 -3.63 -1.67
CA ALA A 9 12.88 -4.77 -0.78
C ALA A 9 12.55 -4.43 0.68
N LYS A 10 12.83 -3.21 1.14
CA LYS A 10 12.47 -2.77 2.49
C LYS A 10 10.95 -2.74 2.68
N LEU A 11 10.21 -2.21 1.72
CA LEU A 11 8.75 -2.19 1.77
C LEU A 11 8.18 -3.61 1.81
N ILE A 12 8.64 -4.48 0.92
CA ILE A 12 8.19 -5.87 0.86
C ILE A 12 8.46 -6.59 2.19
N GLY A 13 9.60 -6.33 2.81
CA GLY A 13 9.97 -6.93 4.08
C GLY A 13 9.11 -6.51 5.27
N MET A 14 8.30 -5.47 5.14
CA MET A 14 7.40 -5.04 6.22
C MET A 14 6.13 -5.89 6.31
N GLY A 15 5.79 -6.62 5.28
CA GLY A 15 4.61 -7.47 5.25
C GLY A 15 4.93 -8.95 5.42
N GLU A 16 3.89 -9.78 5.53
CA GLU A 16 4.03 -11.24 5.55
C GLU A 16 4.17 -11.81 4.15
N SER A 17 3.59 -11.15 3.16
CA SER A 17 3.68 -11.55 1.77
C SER A 17 3.58 -10.33 0.87
N ALA A 18 4.03 -10.48 -0.36
CA ALA A 18 3.94 -9.41 -1.35
C ALA A 18 3.68 -10.01 -2.73
N VAL A 19 2.97 -9.26 -3.56
CA VAL A 19 2.69 -9.62 -4.96
C VAL A 19 3.12 -8.46 -5.84
N ASP A 20 3.99 -8.74 -6.81
CA ASP A 20 4.39 -7.76 -7.81
C ASP A 20 3.55 -8.02 -9.07
N THR A 21 2.72 -7.04 -9.44
CA THR A 21 1.84 -7.16 -10.62
C THR A 21 2.50 -6.63 -11.88
N GLY A 22 3.74 -6.12 -11.79
CA GLY A 22 4.43 -5.45 -12.88
C GLY A 22 4.14 -3.94 -12.95
N ARG A 23 3.05 -3.48 -12.35
CA ARG A 23 2.66 -2.06 -12.29
C ARG A 23 2.51 -1.57 -10.86
N THR A 24 2.18 -2.46 -9.96
CA THR A 24 2.05 -2.19 -8.53
C THR A 24 2.74 -3.29 -7.75
N VAL A 25 3.10 -2.97 -6.51
CA VAL A 25 3.46 -3.98 -5.52
C VAL A 25 2.40 -3.94 -4.43
N GLN A 26 1.89 -5.10 -4.06
CA GLN A 26 0.95 -5.25 -2.95
C GLN A 26 1.67 -5.91 -1.80
N VAL A 27 1.73 -5.23 -0.67
CA VAL A 27 2.34 -5.78 0.56
C VAL A 27 1.21 -6.11 1.53
N TRP A 28 1.15 -7.35 1.99
CA TRP A 28 0.05 -7.84 2.83
C TRP A 28 0.51 -8.07 4.25
N PHE A 29 -0.31 -7.66 5.21
CA PHE A 29 -0.02 -7.72 6.65
C PHE A 29 -0.87 -8.79 7.35
N ALA A 30 -0.43 -9.20 8.54
CA ALA A 30 -1.08 -10.26 9.31
C ALA A 30 -2.54 -9.96 9.66
N ASN A 31 -2.90 -8.67 9.77
CA ASN A 31 -4.26 -8.25 10.13
C ASN A 31 -5.25 -8.28 8.96
N GLY A 32 -4.84 -8.72 7.79
CA GLY A 32 -5.70 -8.77 6.60
C GLY A 32 -5.72 -7.49 5.78
N LEU A 33 -5.07 -6.44 6.22
CA LEU A 33 -4.87 -5.22 5.45
C LEU A 33 -3.65 -5.35 4.55
N GLY A 34 -3.60 -4.54 3.51
CA GLY A 34 -2.46 -4.46 2.60
C GLY A 34 -2.22 -3.05 2.13
N LEU A 35 -1.06 -2.84 1.54
CA LEU A 35 -0.67 -1.58 0.92
C LEU A 35 -0.38 -1.82 -0.54
N SER A 36 -1.07 -1.11 -1.42
CA SER A 36 -0.76 -1.08 -2.85
C SER A 36 0.15 0.09 -3.14
N ILE A 37 1.26 -0.19 -3.81
CA ILE A 37 2.25 0.82 -4.18
C ILE A 37 2.31 0.84 -5.70
N ALA A 38 1.73 1.88 -6.31
CA ALA A 38 1.75 2.08 -7.75
C ALA A 38 2.87 3.06 -8.10
N TYR A 39 3.75 2.64 -9.00
CA TYR A 39 4.96 3.39 -9.34
C TYR A 39 5.18 3.48 -10.85
N HIS A 40 4.17 3.16 -11.65
CA HIS A 40 4.24 3.21 -13.11
C HIS A 40 3.87 4.62 -13.63
N ALA A 41 4.16 4.86 -14.90
CA ALA A 41 3.98 6.19 -15.50
C ALA A 41 2.52 6.67 -15.54
N ASP A 42 1.56 5.76 -15.51
CA ASP A 42 0.13 6.11 -15.56
C ASP A 42 -0.47 6.40 -14.18
N ALA A 43 0.30 6.20 -13.11
CA ALA A 43 -0.15 6.54 -11.76
C ALA A 43 0.04 8.04 -11.50
N TYR A 44 -0.69 8.57 -10.52
CA TYR A 44 -0.52 9.96 -10.09
C TYR A 44 0.73 10.06 -9.22
N VAL A 45 1.89 10.14 -9.88
CA VAL A 45 3.19 10.15 -9.22
C VAL A 45 4.14 11.09 -9.95
N GLY A 46 5.06 11.70 -9.19
CA GLY A 46 6.21 12.38 -9.73
C GLY A 46 7.42 11.45 -9.76
N GLU A 47 8.55 11.94 -10.24
CA GLU A 47 9.79 11.18 -10.24
C GLU A 47 10.18 10.81 -8.80
N GLY A 48 10.45 9.55 -8.55
CA GLY A 48 10.81 9.06 -7.21
C GLY A 48 9.64 8.97 -6.24
N GLU A 49 8.41 9.08 -6.73
CA GLU A 49 7.20 9.01 -5.92
C GLU A 49 6.32 7.82 -6.34
N CYS A 50 5.32 7.53 -5.54
CA CYS A 50 4.35 6.48 -5.82
C CYS A 50 2.95 6.90 -5.37
N GLU A 51 1.96 6.15 -5.83
CA GLU A 51 0.58 6.28 -5.36
C GLU A 51 0.27 5.11 -4.42
N LEU A 52 -0.30 5.41 -3.26
CA LEU A 52 -0.62 4.41 -2.25
C LEU A 52 -2.13 4.22 -2.11
N ALA A 53 -2.54 2.97 -1.92
CA ALA A 53 -3.92 2.63 -1.59
C ALA A 53 -3.94 1.60 -0.47
N ALA A 54 -4.89 1.73 0.45
CA ALA A 54 -5.13 0.71 1.46
C ALA A 54 -5.98 -0.40 0.86
N LEU A 55 -5.61 -1.64 1.14
CA LEU A 55 -6.28 -2.83 0.65
C LEU A 55 -6.76 -3.69 1.82
N LYS A 56 -7.81 -4.48 1.58
CA LYS A 56 -8.31 -5.43 2.57
C LYS A 56 -8.70 -6.71 1.87
N ARG A 57 -8.34 -7.85 2.44
CA ARG A 57 -8.74 -9.14 1.91
C ARG A 57 -10.24 -9.34 2.12
N ALA A 58 -10.90 -9.85 1.09
CA ALA A 58 -12.30 -10.21 1.13
C ALA A 58 -12.45 -11.67 1.59
N GLU A 59 -13.64 -12.03 2.07
CA GLU A 59 -13.93 -13.40 2.53
C GLU A 59 -13.79 -14.44 1.42
N ASN A 60 -14.04 -14.03 0.17
CA ASN A 60 -13.94 -14.94 -0.98
C ASN A 60 -12.49 -15.16 -1.47
N GLY A 61 -11.51 -14.64 -0.76
CA GLY A 61 -10.10 -14.75 -1.12
C GLY A 61 -9.59 -13.66 -2.05
N GLY A 62 -10.46 -12.77 -2.52
CA GLY A 62 -10.08 -11.58 -3.28
C GLY A 62 -9.63 -10.44 -2.37
N TRP A 63 -9.61 -9.24 -2.91
CA TRP A 63 -9.27 -8.04 -2.16
C TRP A 63 -9.97 -6.84 -2.76
N ASP A 64 -10.10 -5.78 -1.95
CA ASP A 64 -10.71 -4.52 -2.38
C ASP A 64 -9.85 -3.36 -1.88
N VAL A 65 -9.91 -2.25 -2.60
CA VAL A 65 -9.44 -0.96 -2.09
C VAL A 65 -10.42 -0.52 -1.03
N VAL A 66 -9.90 -0.13 0.14
CA VAL A 66 -10.73 0.23 1.28
C VAL A 66 -10.32 1.58 1.85
N TYR A 67 -11.19 2.16 2.66
CA TYR A 67 -11.02 3.50 3.18
C TYR A 67 -11.30 3.52 4.68
N SER A 68 -10.56 4.35 5.40
CA SER A 68 -10.78 4.62 6.82
C SER A 68 -10.33 6.06 7.09
N PRO A 69 -11.23 7.05 6.99
CA PRO A 69 -10.85 8.45 7.19
C PRO A 69 -10.19 8.73 8.54
N SER A 70 -10.62 8.04 9.59
CA SER A 70 -10.04 8.22 10.93
C SER A 70 -8.60 7.72 11.03
N ASP A 71 -8.19 6.84 10.11
CA ASP A 71 -6.82 6.33 10.03
C ASP A 71 -6.01 7.02 8.94
N GLY A 72 -6.52 8.13 8.40
CA GLY A 72 -5.83 8.88 7.36
C GLY A 72 -6.01 8.36 5.94
N TRP A 73 -6.97 7.45 5.73
CA TRP A 73 -7.26 6.85 4.42
C TRP A 73 -8.65 7.23 3.92
N ALA A 74 -8.90 8.55 3.85
CA ALA A 74 -10.14 9.05 3.22
C ALA A 74 -10.16 8.77 1.72
N ASP A 75 -8.99 8.62 1.10
CA ASP A 75 -8.84 8.33 -0.32
C ASP A 75 -7.46 7.68 -0.53
N VAL A 76 -7.16 7.31 -1.78
CA VAL A 76 -5.80 6.94 -2.16
C VAL A 76 -4.87 8.13 -1.96
N ARG A 77 -3.59 7.87 -1.82
CA ARG A 77 -2.59 8.92 -1.55
C ARG A 77 -1.63 9.04 -2.74
N PRO A 78 -1.82 10.04 -3.60
CA PRO A 78 -0.91 10.26 -4.73
C PRO A 78 0.36 10.99 -4.27
N TYR A 79 1.39 10.96 -5.10
CA TYR A 79 2.64 11.72 -4.91
C TYR A 79 3.36 11.43 -3.59
N GLN A 80 3.36 10.18 -3.17
CA GLN A 80 3.99 9.77 -1.90
C GLN A 80 5.45 9.41 -2.10
N THR A 81 6.29 9.84 -1.16
CA THR A 81 7.70 9.45 -1.15
C THR A 81 7.85 8.04 -0.60
N PHE A 82 9.05 7.48 -0.75
CA PHE A 82 9.39 6.19 -0.16
C PHE A 82 9.22 6.20 1.37
N TYR A 83 9.63 7.28 2.04
CA TYR A 83 9.49 7.38 3.50
C TYR A 83 8.02 7.41 3.92
N GLU A 84 7.18 8.09 3.16
CA GLU A 84 5.73 8.11 3.40
C GLU A 84 5.15 6.71 3.20
N ALA A 85 5.62 5.96 2.20
CA ALA A 85 5.19 4.58 1.98
C ALA A 85 5.58 3.67 3.14
N LEU A 86 6.79 3.81 3.68
CA LEU A 86 7.22 3.04 4.85
C LEU A 86 6.34 3.36 6.07
N GLY A 87 6.04 4.63 6.30
CA GLY A 87 5.15 5.04 7.38
C GLY A 87 3.73 4.49 7.23
N ALA A 88 3.21 4.53 6.00
CA ALA A 88 1.89 3.97 5.69
C ALA A 88 1.86 2.46 5.95
N ALA A 89 2.90 1.73 5.54
CA ALA A 89 2.99 0.30 5.77
C ALA A 89 3.01 -0.03 7.27
N ALA A 90 3.81 0.69 8.05
CA ALA A 90 3.89 0.48 9.49
C ALA A 90 2.53 0.74 10.17
N ALA A 91 1.84 1.80 9.77
CA ALA A 91 0.53 2.14 10.33
C ALA A 91 -0.52 1.09 9.97
N LEU A 92 -0.58 0.64 8.71
CA LEU A 92 -1.52 -0.39 8.28
C LEU A 92 -1.28 -1.72 8.98
N ALA A 93 -0.03 -2.10 9.19
CA ALA A 93 0.32 -3.35 9.86
C ALA A 93 -0.21 -3.41 11.31
N GLN A 94 -0.44 -2.26 11.94
CA GLN A 94 -0.90 -2.15 13.33
C GLN A 94 -2.35 -1.70 13.45
N ALA A 95 -3.00 -1.34 12.37
CA ALA A 95 -4.35 -0.81 12.39
C ALA A 95 -5.39 -1.88 12.69
N ASN A 96 -6.52 -1.47 13.27
CA ASN A 96 -7.68 -2.34 13.40
C ASN A 96 -8.39 -2.40 12.05
N PRO A 97 -8.45 -3.57 11.38
CA PRO A 97 -9.04 -3.66 10.05
C PRO A 97 -10.54 -3.37 10.01
N THR A 98 -11.23 -3.43 11.14
CA THR A 98 -12.68 -3.19 11.20
C THR A 98 -13.06 -1.78 10.71
N GLY A 99 -12.19 -0.79 10.90
CA GLY A 99 -12.44 0.58 10.46
C GLY A 99 -12.27 0.78 8.95
N PHE A 100 -11.69 -0.19 8.24
CA PHE A 100 -11.42 -0.09 6.81
C PHE A 100 -12.53 -0.76 6.01
N VAL A 101 -13.27 0.03 5.24
CA VAL A 101 -14.45 -0.43 4.49
C VAL A 101 -14.43 0.15 3.06
N LEU A 102 -15.25 -0.44 2.21
CA LEU A 102 -15.42 0.03 0.83
C LEU A 102 -16.01 1.43 0.77
#